data_4b2a136635d03615e04415a675e057a9
#
_entry.id   4b2a136635d03615e04415a675e057a9
#
_cell.length_a   1.000
_cell.length_b   1.000
_cell.length_c   1.000
_cell.angle_alpha   90.00
_cell.angle_beta   90.00
_cell.angle_gamma   90.00
#
_symmetry.space_group_name_H-M   'P 1'
#
loop_
_entity.id
_entity.type
_entity.pdbx_description
1 polymer ?
#
loop_
_entity_poly.entity_id
_entity_poly.type
_entity_poly.pdbx_seq_one_letter_code
_entity_poly.pdbx_strand_id
1 'polypeptide(L)'
;LRAFAQRRDKKLAAHAVRFDKRWSPTITVRPMHPNPAFRQTSRDRNLAFSRARGFGILSVNGPDGPLAAHVPFLLSEDASFADLHLARSNPLARADLPGPALLAVSGPDTYISPDWYGPHAQVPDQVPTWNYVAVHLRGVLEPLPPQALGTHVDELSAEHEQRIIGKTPWTSAKMTEGAKDRMLRMILPFRLRIVAVDGTWKLNQNKPPEVRARAAEALAKGDAAAQAIAALMREKPET
;
A
#
# COMPACT_ATOMS: atom_id res chain seq x y z
N LEU A 1 -32.88 -19.25 -42.11
CA LEU A 1 -31.87 -18.21 -41.67
C LEU A 1 -32.17 -17.56 -40.29
N ARG A 2 -33.11 -18.09 -39.48
CA ARG A 2 -33.41 -17.57 -38.11
C ARG A 2 -33.14 -18.56 -36.96
N ALA A 3 -32.50 -19.69 -37.21
CA ALA A 3 -32.27 -20.75 -36.22
C ALA A 3 -30.79 -20.90 -35.76
N PHE A 4 -29.87 -20.08 -36.24
CA PHE A 4 -28.43 -20.18 -35.92
C PHE A 4 -27.90 -19.11 -34.95
N ALA A 5 -28.73 -18.13 -34.54
CA ALA A 5 -28.31 -17.02 -33.66
C ALA A 5 -28.53 -17.27 -32.14
N GLN A 6 -29.19 -18.36 -31.76
CA GLN A 6 -29.60 -18.59 -30.36
C GLN A 6 -28.76 -19.57 -29.55
N ARG A 7 -27.63 -20.06 -30.08
CA ARG A 7 -26.78 -21.04 -29.38
C ARG A 7 -25.40 -20.53 -28.89
N ARG A 8 -25.12 -19.24 -29.02
CA ARG A 8 -23.83 -18.67 -28.56
C ARG A 8 -23.84 -17.97 -27.20
N ASP A 9 -25.01 -17.69 -26.61
CA ASP A 9 -25.12 -16.91 -25.37
C ASP A 9 -25.28 -17.72 -24.08
N LYS A 10 -25.08 -19.04 -24.11
CA LYS A 10 -25.24 -19.90 -22.92
C LYS A 10 -23.92 -20.46 -22.34
N LYS A 11 -22.75 -20.00 -22.75
CA LYS A 11 -21.45 -20.51 -22.22
C LYS A 11 -20.55 -19.47 -21.56
N LEU A 12 -21.03 -18.27 -21.32
CA LEU A 12 -20.39 -17.27 -20.45
C LEU A 12 -21.19 -17.09 -19.15
N ALA A 13 -21.74 -18.17 -18.62
CA ALA A 13 -22.24 -18.19 -17.26
C ALA A 13 -21.02 -18.21 -16.33
N ALA A 14 -20.75 -17.06 -15.74
CA ALA A 14 -19.87 -16.79 -14.63
C ALA A 14 -19.59 -18.03 -13.78
N HIS A 15 -18.32 -18.40 -13.68
CA HIS A 15 -17.82 -19.06 -12.49
C HIS A 15 -17.83 -17.99 -11.37
N ALA A 16 -19.03 -17.73 -10.85
CA ALA A 16 -19.16 -17.09 -9.56
C ALA A 16 -18.49 -18.02 -8.56
N VAL A 17 -17.29 -17.68 -8.12
CA VAL A 17 -16.68 -18.31 -6.96
C VAL A 17 -17.69 -18.12 -5.84
N ARG A 18 -18.42 -19.21 -5.49
CA ARG A 18 -19.33 -19.21 -4.35
C ARG A 18 -18.44 -18.99 -3.14
N PHE A 19 -18.47 -17.78 -2.62
CA PHE A 19 -17.92 -17.49 -1.29
C PHE A 19 -18.58 -18.45 -0.29
N ASP A 20 -17.78 -19.31 0.28
CA ASP A 20 -18.19 -20.07 1.47
C ASP A 20 -18.49 -19.02 2.55
N LYS A 21 -19.75 -18.90 2.94
CA LYS A 21 -20.24 -17.99 3.99
C LYS A 21 -19.58 -18.26 5.35
N ARG A 22 -18.75 -19.31 5.47
CA ARG A 22 -18.02 -19.67 6.67
C ARG A 22 -16.79 -18.80 6.95
N TRP A 23 -16.35 -18.00 5.99
CA TRP A 23 -15.19 -17.13 6.15
C TRP A 23 -15.61 -15.65 6.17
N SER A 24 -16.14 -15.19 7.30
CA SER A 24 -16.25 -13.77 7.64
C SER A 24 -15.26 -13.52 8.78
N PRO A 25 -13.98 -13.25 8.48
CA PRO A 25 -13.03 -12.97 9.55
C PRO A 25 -13.46 -11.66 10.20
N THR A 26 -13.82 -11.72 11.46
CA THR A 26 -13.80 -10.54 12.32
C THR A 26 -12.33 -10.17 12.46
N ILE A 27 -11.80 -9.38 11.50
CA ILE A 27 -10.43 -8.86 11.60
C ILE A 27 -10.48 -7.82 12.72
N THR A 28 -10.09 -8.21 13.92
CA THR A 28 -9.90 -7.28 15.02
C THR A 28 -8.70 -6.39 14.69
N VAL A 29 -8.97 -5.17 14.26
CA VAL A 29 -7.92 -4.20 13.95
C VAL A 29 -7.38 -3.62 15.24
N ARG A 30 -6.19 -4.06 15.63
CA ARG A 30 -5.43 -3.35 16.66
C ARG A 30 -4.62 -2.25 15.99
N PRO A 31 -4.66 -1.00 16.51
CA PRO A 31 -3.91 0.10 15.93
C PRO A 31 -2.40 -0.19 15.91
N MET A 32 -1.72 0.24 14.85
CA MET A 32 -0.26 0.11 14.69
C MET A 32 0.50 0.81 15.81
N HIS A 33 0.08 2.00 16.22
CA HIS A 33 0.71 2.78 17.28
C HIS A 33 -0.28 3.01 18.45
N PRO A 34 0.12 2.79 19.74
CA PRO A 34 -0.79 2.94 20.88
C PRO A 34 -1.24 4.38 21.12
N ASN A 35 -0.36 5.39 20.85
CA ASN A 35 -0.69 6.79 21.09
C ASN A 35 -1.68 7.33 20.02
N PRO A 36 -2.89 7.77 20.43
CA PRO A 36 -3.91 8.27 19.51
C PRO A 36 -3.47 9.53 18.75
N ALA A 37 -2.57 10.36 19.30
CA ALA A 37 -2.09 11.55 18.63
C ALA A 37 -1.44 11.28 17.27
N PHE A 38 -0.92 10.08 17.04
CA PHE A 38 -0.28 9.68 15.77
C PHE A 38 -1.21 8.97 14.79
N ARG A 39 -2.49 8.85 15.12
CA ARG A 39 -3.51 8.12 14.35
C ARG A 39 -4.70 8.99 13.93
N GLN A 40 -4.56 10.32 14.01
CA GLN A 40 -5.64 11.27 13.72
C GLN A 40 -5.77 11.59 12.21
N THR A 41 -4.82 11.16 11.39
CA THR A 41 -4.87 11.36 9.93
C THR A 41 -6.10 10.67 9.35
N SER A 42 -6.83 11.40 8.53
CA SER A 42 -8.07 10.90 7.91
C SER A 42 -7.85 9.64 7.09
N ARG A 43 -8.91 8.85 6.93
CA ARG A 43 -8.88 7.66 6.05
C ARG A 43 -8.51 8.06 4.62
N ASP A 44 -9.05 9.14 4.13
CA ASP A 44 -8.84 9.60 2.75
C ASP A 44 -7.38 10.00 2.50
N ARG A 45 -6.74 10.67 3.45
CA ARG A 45 -5.31 11.00 3.37
C ARG A 45 -4.44 9.74 3.42
N ASN A 46 -4.77 8.77 4.25
CA ASN A 46 -4.06 7.48 4.28
C ASN A 46 -4.18 6.75 2.93
N LEU A 47 -5.36 6.76 2.31
CA LEU A 47 -5.59 6.17 1.00
C LEU A 47 -4.89 6.94 -0.13
N ALA A 48 -4.94 8.27 -0.12
CA ALA A 48 -4.22 9.12 -1.06
C ALA A 48 -2.71 8.87 -1.00
N PHE A 49 -2.16 8.79 0.22
CA PHE A 49 -0.76 8.42 0.45
C PHE A 49 -0.44 7.03 -0.13
N SER A 50 -1.27 6.03 0.17
CA SER A 50 -1.07 4.66 -0.33
C SER A 50 -1.11 4.60 -1.84
N ARG A 51 -2.04 5.31 -2.48
CA ARG A 51 -2.18 5.43 -3.94
C ARG A 51 -0.95 6.10 -4.57
N ALA A 52 -0.48 7.20 -3.98
CA ALA A 52 0.70 7.92 -4.45
C ALA A 52 1.97 7.04 -4.37
N ARG A 53 2.09 6.22 -3.33
CA ARG A 53 3.21 5.27 -3.18
C ARG A 53 3.13 4.12 -4.18
N GLY A 54 1.96 3.48 -4.33
CA GLY A 54 1.74 2.36 -5.26
C GLY A 54 2.68 1.16 -5.06
N PHE A 55 3.43 1.10 -3.94
CA PHE A 55 4.40 0.06 -3.62
C PHE A 55 4.42 -0.21 -2.12
N GLY A 56 4.46 -1.48 -1.72
CA GLY A 56 4.40 -1.87 -0.32
C GLY A 56 4.92 -3.28 -0.05
N ILE A 57 4.83 -3.70 1.20
CA ILE A 57 5.20 -5.03 1.68
C ILE A 57 3.90 -5.80 1.94
N LEU A 58 3.61 -6.78 1.10
CA LEU A 58 2.51 -7.72 1.31
C LEU A 58 2.97 -8.83 2.25
N SER A 59 2.20 -9.09 3.30
CA SER A 59 2.48 -10.16 4.26
C SER A 59 1.27 -11.05 4.47
N VAL A 60 1.50 -12.36 4.53
CA VAL A 60 0.52 -13.40 4.88
C VAL A 60 1.14 -14.37 5.87
N ASN A 61 0.33 -15.12 6.59
CA ASN A 61 0.81 -16.22 7.41
C ASN A 61 1.15 -17.43 6.53
N GLY A 62 2.33 -17.97 6.69
CA GLY A 62 2.75 -19.25 6.10
C GLY A 62 2.83 -20.34 7.14
N PRO A 63 3.06 -21.60 6.74
CA PRO A 63 3.16 -22.73 7.68
C PRO A 63 4.35 -22.61 8.64
N ASP A 64 5.45 -22.06 8.17
CA ASP A 64 6.71 -21.93 8.92
C ASP A 64 6.94 -20.50 9.47
N GLY A 65 5.93 -19.63 9.41
CA GLY A 65 6.01 -18.24 9.84
C GLY A 65 5.49 -17.25 8.78
N PRO A 66 5.60 -15.94 9.05
CA PRO A 66 5.14 -14.91 8.12
C PRO A 66 5.91 -14.95 6.79
N LEU A 67 5.18 -14.89 5.69
CA LEU A 67 5.73 -14.67 4.35
C LEU A 67 5.56 -13.20 3.99
N ALA A 68 6.57 -12.60 3.33
CA ALA A 68 6.53 -11.21 2.89
C ALA A 68 7.07 -11.06 1.46
N ALA A 69 6.46 -10.15 0.69
CA ALA A 69 6.90 -9.78 -0.65
C ALA A 69 6.77 -8.27 -0.86
N HIS A 70 7.75 -7.65 -1.49
CA HIS A 70 7.68 -6.27 -1.94
C HIS A 70 6.94 -6.23 -3.27
N VAL A 71 5.84 -5.49 -3.34
CA VAL A 71 4.93 -5.54 -4.49
C VAL A 71 4.48 -4.15 -4.91
N PRO A 72 4.42 -3.86 -6.22
CA PRO A 72 3.61 -2.77 -6.73
C PRO A 72 2.13 -3.15 -6.64
N PHE A 73 1.27 -2.17 -6.47
CA PHE A 73 -0.18 -2.38 -6.42
C PHE A 73 -0.95 -1.21 -7.00
N LEU A 74 -2.16 -1.49 -7.46
CA LEU A 74 -3.16 -0.50 -7.83
C LEU A 74 -4.31 -0.53 -6.83
N LEU A 75 -4.58 0.60 -6.21
CA LEU A 75 -5.72 0.78 -5.33
C LEU A 75 -6.95 1.18 -6.17
N SER A 76 -8.06 0.45 -6.04
CA SER A 76 -9.33 0.80 -6.70
C SER A 76 -9.78 2.22 -6.33
N GLU A 77 -10.60 2.84 -7.17
CA GLU A 77 -11.07 4.21 -6.97
C GLU A 77 -11.77 4.38 -5.61
N ASP A 78 -12.66 3.46 -5.27
CA ASP A 78 -13.39 3.41 -3.99
C ASP A 78 -12.56 2.86 -2.82
N ALA A 79 -11.32 2.45 -3.08
CA ALA A 79 -10.41 1.84 -2.13
C ALA A 79 -10.97 0.58 -1.42
N SER A 80 -11.86 -0.15 -2.09
CA SER A 80 -12.38 -1.43 -1.59
C SER A 80 -11.40 -2.58 -1.80
N PHE A 81 -10.47 -2.46 -2.76
CA PHE A 81 -9.43 -3.46 -3.01
C PHE A 81 -8.14 -2.85 -3.57
N ALA A 82 -7.08 -3.63 -3.49
CA ALA A 82 -5.81 -3.40 -4.18
C ALA A 82 -5.45 -4.60 -5.04
N ASP A 83 -5.24 -4.39 -6.33
CA ASP A 83 -4.78 -5.40 -7.27
C ASP A 83 -3.26 -5.38 -7.36
N LEU A 84 -2.66 -6.57 -7.40
CA LEU A 84 -1.22 -6.76 -7.42
C LEU A 84 -0.86 -8.06 -8.14
N HIS A 85 0.42 -8.27 -8.38
CA HIS A 85 0.91 -9.53 -8.91
C HIS A 85 2.16 -10.00 -8.18
N LEU A 86 2.38 -11.30 -8.19
CA LEU A 86 3.57 -11.95 -7.63
C LEU A 86 4.26 -12.79 -8.69
N ALA A 87 5.58 -12.91 -8.60
CA ALA A 87 6.28 -13.92 -9.36
C ALA A 87 5.72 -15.31 -9.00
N ARG A 88 5.49 -16.16 -9.98
CA ARG A 88 4.96 -17.53 -9.80
C ARG A 88 5.81 -18.37 -8.85
N SER A 89 7.11 -18.10 -8.78
CA SER A 89 8.05 -18.76 -7.88
C SER A 89 8.04 -18.22 -6.45
N ASN A 90 7.37 -17.07 -6.19
CA ASN A 90 7.33 -16.49 -4.86
C ASN A 90 6.57 -17.41 -3.89
N PRO A 91 7.12 -17.73 -2.70
CA PRO A 91 6.46 -18.60 -1.73
C PRO A 91 5.05 -18.13 -1.35
N LEU A 92 4.83 -16.80 -1.27
CA LEU A 92 3.53 -16.21 -0.94
C LEU A 92 2.45 -16.57 -1.98
N ALA A 93 2.83 -16.75 -3.25
CA ALA A 93 1.89 -17.18 -4.30
C ALA A 93 1.38 -18.62 -4.11
N ARG A 94 1.96 -19.38 -3.19
CA ARG A 94 1.59 -20.76 -2.82
C ARG A 94 0.97 -20.85 -1.43
N ALA A 95 0.73 -19.71 -0.76
CA ALA A 95 0.06 -19.68 0.53
C ALA A 95 -1.37 -20.23 0.41
N ASP A 96 -1.95 -20.62 1.54
CA ASP A 96 -3.37 -21.03 1.61
C ASP A 96 -4.27 -19.79 1.44
N LEU A 97 -4.79 -19.61 0.24
CA LEU A 97 -5.59 -18.47 -0.18
C LEU A 97 -6.97 -18.92 -0.72
N PRO A 98 -8.04 -18.14 -0.48
CA PRO A 98 -8.04 -16.80 0.13
C PRO A 98 -7.76 -16.79 1.63
N GLY A 99 -7.00 -15.79 2.09
CA GLY A 99 -6.57 -15.69 3.49
C GLY A 99 -6.27 -14.27 3.96
N PRO A 100 -6.15 -14.06 5.31
CA PRO A 100 -5.84 -12.74 5.85
C PRO A 100 -4.47 -12.27 5.40
N ALA A 101 -4.41 -10.98 5.02
CA ALA A 101 -3.18 -10.35 4.57
C ALA A 101 -3.08 -8.91 5.06
N LEU A 102 -1.83 -8.44 5.10
CA LEU A 102 -1.45 -7.07 5.37
C LEU A 102 -0.61 -6.56 4.20
N LEU A 103 -1.00 -5.42 3.64
CA LEU A 103 -0.15 -4.62 2.75
C LEU A 103 0.31 -3.39 3.52
N ALA A 104 1.59 -3.38 3.93
CA ALA A 104 2.21 -2.27 4.64
C ALA A 104 2.85 -1.31 3.63
N VAL A 105 2.38 -0.06 3.64
CA VAL A 105 2.87 1.02 2.79
C VAL A 105 3.70 1.97 3.64
N SER A 106 5.02 1.98 3.42
CA SER A 106 5.95 2.83 4.15
C SER A 106 6.17 4.16 3.45
N GLY A 107 6.24 5.22 4.24
CA GLY A 107 6.62 6.57 3.82
C GLY A 107 8.05 6.93 4.25
N PRO A 108 8.36 8.24 4.33
CA PRO A 108 9.61 8.68 4.89
C PRO A 108 9.68 8.35 6.37
N ASP A 109 10.88 8.12 6.85
CA ASP A 109 11.20 7.91 8.26
C ASP A 109 12.57 8.51 8.60
N THR A 110 12.74 8.93 9.83
CA THR A 110 14.04 9.46 10.30
C THR A 110 14.16 9.40 11.81
N TYR A 111 15.39 9.29 12.27
CA TYR A 111 15.75 9.43 13.67
C TYR A 111 15.53 10.87 14.16
N ILE A 112 15.13 11.03 15.41
CA ILE A 112 14.95 12.31 16.08
C ILE A 112 15.85 12.36 17.32
N SER A 113 16.82 13.28 17.30
CA SER A 113 17.62 13.57 18.49
C SER A 113 16.83 14.40 19.51
N PRO A 114 16.88 14.06 20.79
CA PRO A 114 16.30 14.89 21.84
C PRO A 114 16.93 16.30 21.94
N ASP A 115 18.18 16.46 21.52
CA ASP A 115 18.87 17.75 21.49
C ASP A 115 18.21 18.79 20.57
N TRP A 116 17.44 18.31 19.60
CA TRP A 116 16.71 19.18 18.67
C TRP A 116 15.43 19.78 19.28
N TYR A 117 15.01 19.31 20.45
CA TYR A 117 13.82 19.83 21.12
C TYR A 117 14.05 21.15 21.83
N GLY A 118 15.32 21.49 22.15
CA GLY A 118 15.74 22.73 22.83
C GLY A 118 16.67 22.46 23.99
N PRO A 119 17.06 23.52 24.73
CA PRO A 119 17.92 23.36 25.88
C PRO A 119 17.36 22.39 26.92
N HIS A 120 18.20 21.50 27.45
CA HIS A 120 17.79 20.48 28.42
C HIS A 120 17.03 21.04 29.62
N ALA A 121 17.41 22.23 30.10
CA ALA A 121 16.74 22.89 31.20
C ALA A 121 15.27 23.28 30.90
N GLN A 122 14.92 23.47 29.62
CA GLN A 122 13.56 23.80 29.17
C GLN A 122 12.74 22.57 28.76
N VAL A 123 13.41 21.52 28.29
CA VAL A 123 12.79 20.30 27.78
C VAL A 123 13.53 19.09 28.37
N PRO A 124 13.41 18.87 29.70
CA PRO A 124 14.10 17.75 30.37
C PRO A 124 13.48 16.40 29.95
N ASP A 125 14.19 15.34 30.28
CA ASP A 125 13.71 13.95 30.22
C ASP A 125 13.21 13.50 28.83
N GLN A 126 13.88 14.00 27.77
CA GLN A 126 13.60 13.57 26.41
C GLN A 126 14.46 12.39 26.01
N VAL A 127 13.91 11.50 25.20
CA VAL A 127 14.61 10.33 24.68
C VAL A 127 14.66 10.36 23.15
N PRO A 128 15.69 9.73 22.54
CA PRO A 128 15.72 9.52 21.10
C PRO A 128 14.49 8.76 20.61
N THR A 129 14.05 9.07 19.40
CA THR A 129 12.92 8.37 18.78
C THR A 129 13.02 8.39 17.25
N TRP A 130 12.03 7.81 16.59
CA TRP A 130 11.83 7.88 15.15
C TRP A 130 10.51 8.60 14.84
N ASN A 131 10.54 9.49 13.85
CA ASN A 131 9.33 9.93 13.15
C ASN A 131 9.20 9.16 11.85
N TYR A 132 7.97 8.84 11.48
CA TYR A 132 7.69 8.05 10.29
C TYR A 132 6.23 8.18 9.86
N VAL A 133 5.98 7.82 8.60
CA VAL A 133 4.64 7.60 8.05
C VAL A 133 4.53 6.15 7.62
N ALA A 134 3.46 5.49 8.03
CA ALA A 134 3.13 4.16 7.54
C ALA A 134 1.60 3.99 7.48
N VAL A 135 1.13 3.28 6.45
CA VAL A 135 -0.27 2.91 6.29
C VAL A 135 -0.37 1.40 6.10
N HIS A 136 -1.23 0.79 6.88
CA HIS A 136 -1.55 -0.64 6.80
C HIS A 136 -2.92 -0.82 6.14
N LEU A 137 -2.94 -1.46 4.98
CA LEU A 137 -4.15 -1.95 4.34
C LEU A 137 -4.31 -3.41 4.73
N ARG A 138 -5.32 -3.70 5.54
CA ARG A 138 -5.62 -5.06 6.03
C ARG A 138 -6.80 -5.63 5.29
N GLY A 139 -6.75 -6.91 4.97
CA GLY A 139 -7.86 -7.52 4.26
C GLY A 139 -7.68 -9.00 3.99
N VAL A 140 -8.38 -9.45 2.97
CA VAL A 140 -8.33 -10.83 2.48
C VAL A 140 -7.64 -10.82 1.11
N LEU A 141 -6.52 -11.53 1.01
CA LEU A 141 -5.84 -11.75 -0.26
C LEU A 141 -6.47 -12.96 -0.97
N GLU A 142 -6.82 -12.78 -2.21
CA GLU A 142 -7.39 -13.84 -3.06
C GLU A 142 -6.72 -13.87 -4.43
N PRO A 143 -6.54 -15.06 -5.03
CA PRO A 143 -6.05 -15.16 -6.39
C PRO A 143 -7.11 -14.64 -7.37
N LEU A 144 -6.67 -13.95 -8.42
CA LEU A 144 -7.51 -13.57 -9.54
C LEU A 144 -7.34 -14.56 -10.71
N PRO A 145 -8.33 -14.64 -11.60
CA PRO A 145 -8.19 -15.43 -12.81
C PRO A 145 -7.06 -14.89 -13.70
N PRO A 146 -6.26 -15.76 -14.34
CA PRO A 146 -5.10 -15.34 -15.15
C PRO A 146 -5.41 -14.30 -16.22
N GLN A 147 -6.65 -14.26 -16.71
CA GLN A 147 -7.12 -13.31 -17.71
C GLN A 147 -7.10 -11.85 -17.21
N ALA A 148 -7.17 -11.62 -15.90
CA ALA A 148 -7.08 -10.28 -15.31
C ALA A 148 -5.68 -9.68 -15.41
N LEU A 149 -4.65 -10.52 -15.61
CA LEU A 149 -3.25 -10.10 -15.52
C LEU A 149 -2.85 -9.09 -16.59
N GLY A 150 -3.29 -9.29 -17.83
CA GLY A 150 -2.96 -8.41 -18.95
C GLY A 150 -3.40 -6.97 -18.72
N THR A 151 -4.65 -6.78 -18.31
CA THR A 151 -5.23 -5.48 -17.96
C THR A 151 -4.52 -4.88 -16.75
N HIS A 152 -4.34 -5.65 -15.69
CA HIS A 152 -3.67 -5.18 -14.47
C HIS A 152 -2.27 -4.62 -14.72
N VAL A 153 -1.42 -5.30 -15.50
CA VAL A 153 -0.06 -4.79 -15.75
C VAL A 153 -0.05 -3.57 -16.67
N ASP A 154 -1.00 -3.46 -17.61
CA ASP A 154 -1.13 -2.28 -18.45
C ASP A 154 -1.59 -1.06 -17.64
N GLU A 155 -2.59 -1.21 -16.77
CA GLU A 155 -3.08 -0.17 -15.87
C GLU A 155 -2.02 0.26 -14.86
N LEU A 156 -1.30 -0.70 -14.25
CA LEU A 156 -0.19 -0.42 -13.33
C LEU A 156 0.93 0.37 -14.03
N SER A 157 1.26 -0.03 -15.27
CA SER A 157 2.25 0.69 -16.08
C SER A 157 1.78 2.09 -16.41
N ALA A 158 0.53 2.26 -16.84
CA ALA A 158 -0.04 3.57 -17.18
C ALA A 158 -0.04 4.51 -15.98
N GLU A 159 -0.43 4.03 -14.79
CA GLU A 159 -0.44 4.81 -13.55
C GLU A 159 0.95 5.37 -13.20
N HIS A 160 2.00 4.59 -13.37
CA HIS A 160 3.36 5.04 -13.05
C HIS A 160 3.99 5.84 -14.19
N GLU A 161 3.74 5.47 -15.45
CA GLU A 161 4.32 6.14 -16.62
C GLU A 161 3.85 7.59 -16.78
N GLN A 162 2.57 7.89 -16.46
CA GLN A 162 2.06 9.27 -16.53
C GLN A 162 2.68 10.21 -15.48
N ARG A 163 3.33 9.67 -14.44
CA ARG A 163 4.06 10.46 -13.43
C ARG A 163 5.44 10.89 -13.90
N ILE A 164 5.96 10.31 -15.00
CA ILE A 164 7.28 10.63 -15.54
C ILE A 164 7.15 11.76 -16.53
N ILE A 165 7.61 12.95 -16.13
CA ILE A 165 7.57 14.16 -16.97
C ILE A 165 8.64 14.10 -18.05
N GLY A 166 8.36 14.68 -19.23
CA GLY A 166 9.35 14.89 -20.30
C GLY A 166 9.54 13.72 -21.26
N LYS A 167 8.72 12.66 -21.16
CA LYS A 167 8.71 11.57 -22.16
C LYS A 167 7.30 11.13 -22.53
N THR A 168 7.17 10.50 -23.70
CA THR A 168 5.95 9.77 -24.05
C THR A 168 5.83 8.52 -23.17
N PRO A 169 4.68 8.26 -22.52
CA PRO A 169 4.47 7.09 -21.70
C PRO A 169 4.82 5.78 -22.43
N TRP A 170 5.44 4.86 -21.72
CA TRP A 170 5.66 3.53 -22.23
C TRP A 170 4.34 2.75 -22.22
N THR A 171 4.12 1.92 -23.24
CA THR A 171 2.99 0.99 -23.31
C THR A 171 3.46 -0.37 -23.80
N SER A 172 2.72 -1.43 -23.48
CA SER A 172 3.03 -2.79 -23.93
C SER A 172 2.98 -2.95 -25.47
N ALA A 173 2.38 -2.00 -26.20
CA ALA A 173 2.41 -1.97 -27.67
C ALA A 173 3.81 -1.77 -28.25
N LYS A 174 4.78 -1.32 -27.46
CA LYS A 174 6.20 -1.22 -27.86
C LYS A 174 6.96 -2.54 -27.79
N MET A 175 6.33 -3.60 -27.25
CA MET A 175 6.97 -4.91 -27.13
C MET A 175 6.88 -5.68 -28.45
N THR A 176 7.86 -6.55 -28.69
CA THR A 176 7.80 -7.49 -29.82
C THR A 176 6.64 -8.48 -29.65
N GLU A 177 6.14 -9.00 -30.76
CA GLU A 177 5.02 -9.95 -30.77
C GLU A 177 5.26 -11.16 -29.85
N GLY A 178 4.27 -11.49 -29.05
CA GLY A 178 4.30 -12.59 -28.08
C GLY A 178 5.21 -12.37 -26.87
N ALA A 179 5.98 -11.28 -26.77
CA ALA A 179 6.86 -11.03 -25.64
C ALA A 179 6.08 -10.78 -24.35
N LYS A 180 5.00 -10.00 -24.42
CA LYS A 180 4.09 -9.76 -23.28
C LYS A 180 3.55 -11.07 -22.74
N ASP A 181 3.01 -11.93 -23.58
CA ASP A 181 2.42 -13.21 -23.17
C ASP A 181 3.44 -14.15 -22.50
N ARG A 182 4.68 -14.15 -23.00
CA ARG A 182 5.77 -14.92 -22.37
C ARG A 182 6.06 -14.42 -20.96
N MET A 183 6.09 -13.09 -20.74
CA MET A 183 6.36 -12.49 -19.43
C MET A 183 5.18 -12.68 -18.46
N LEU A 184 3.95 -12.56 -18.93
CA LEU A 184 2.76 -12.79 -18.12
C LEU A 184 2.69 -14.22 -17.54
N ARG A 185 3.27 -15.21 -18.23
CA ARG A 185 3.36 -16.60 -17.70
C ARG A 185 4.24 -16.73 -16.45
N MET A 186 5.10 -15.75 -16.17
CA MET A 186 6.01 -15.75 -15.02
C MET A 186 5.39 -15.23 -13.74
N ILE A 187 4.21 -14.60 -13.82
CA ILE A 187 3.55 -13.91 -12.70
C ILE A 187 2.10 -14.40 -12.52
N LEU A 188 1.53 -14.11 -11.35
CA LEU A 188 0.17 -14.46 -10.98
C LEU A 188 -0.53 -13.23 -10.41
N PRO A 189 -1.80 -12.96 -10.79
CA PRO A 189 -2.57 -11.84 -10.28
C PRO A 189 -3.26 -12.17 -8.96
N PHE A 190 -3.33 -11.19 -8.08
CA PHE A 190 -4.01 -11.26 -6.78
C PHE A 190 -4.77 -9.97 -6.51
N ARG A 191 -5.78 -10.07 -5.64
CA ARG A 191 -6.54 -8.96 -5.10
C ARG A 191 -6.52 -9.01 -3.59
N LEU A 192 -6.14 -7.90 -2.96
CA LEU A 192 -6.37 -7.68 -1.54
C LEU A 192 -7.70 -6.95 -1.40
N ARG A 193 -8.77 -7.62 -0.93
CA ARG A 193 -10.00 -6.94 -0.51
C ARG A 193 -9.76 -6.27 0.82
N ILE A 194 -9.88 -4.94 0.86
CA ILE A 194 -9.53 -4.11 2.01
C ILE A 194 -10.71 -4.06 2.96
N VAL A 195 -10.49 -4.45 4.20
CA VAL A 195 -11.48 -4.39 5.29
C VAL A 195 -11.13 -3.32 6.31
N ALA A 196 -9.85 -2.91 6.41
CA ALA A 196 -9.42 -1.86 7.32
C ALA A 196 -8.19 -1.11 6.79
N VAL A 197 -8.16 0.18 7.09
CA VAL A 197 -7.05 1.10 6.83
C VAL A 197 -6.60 1.67 8.16
N ASP A 198 -5.34 1.49 8.53
CA ASP A 198 -4.74 1.99 9.76
C ASP A 198 -3.47 2.77 9.43
N GLY A 199 -3.49 4.08 9.68
CA GLY A 199 -2.37 4.97 9.41
C GLY A 199 -1.68 5.42 10.71
N THR A 200 -0.35 5.46 10.69
CA THR A 200 0.47 6.09 11.73
C THR A 200 1.31 7.17 11.08
N TRP A 201 1.06 8.41 11.50
CA TRP A 201 1.82 9.59 11.12
C TRP A 201 2.46 10.15 12.38
N LYS A 202 3.59 9.57 12.78
CA LYS A 202 4.33 10.01 13.97
C LYS A 202 5.25 11.16 13.58
N LEU A 203 4.81 12.37 13.89
CA LEU A 203 5.43 13.64 13.49
C LEU A 203 5.60 14.59 14.67
N ASN A 204 5.84 14.07 15.89
CA ASN A 204 5.95 14.84 17.13
C ASN A 204 4.71 15.67 17.51
N GLN A 205 3.49 15.25 17.08
CA GLN A 205 2.24 15.96 17.41
C GLN A 205 1.94 16.00 18.91
N ASN A 206 2.55 15.10 19.66
CA ASN A 206 2.46 15.04 21.13
C ASN A 206 3.39 16.02 21.86
N LYS A 207 4.14 16.84 21.11
CA LYS A 207 5.05 17.86 21.67
C LYS A 207 4.43 19.25 21.51
N PRO A 208 4.81 20.22 22.37
CA PRO A 208 4.47 21.63 22.19
C PRO A 208 4.88 22.13 20.78
N PRO A 209 4.11 23.07 20.20
CA PRO A 209 4.36 23.55 18.82
C PRO A 209 5.79 24.05 18.59
N GLU A 210 6.36 24.79 19.57
CA GLU A 210 7.71 25.36 19.51
C GLU A 210 8.80 24.26 19.57
N VAL A 211 8.58 23.18 20.32
CA VAL A 211 9.47 22.02 20.37
C VAL A 211 9.45 21.28 19.06
N ARG A 212 8.23 21.08 18.50
CA ARG A 212 8.04 20.46 17.20
C ARG A 212 8.70 21.27 16.08
N ALA A 213 8.57 22.61 16.12
CA ALA A 213 9.18 23.51 15.14
C ALA A 213 10.72 23.40 15.14
N ARG A 214 11.35 23.44 16.31
CA ARG A 214 12.81 23.31 16.43
C ARG A 214 13.32 21.98 15.84
N ALA A 215 12.65 20.87 16.15
CA ALA A 215 13.00 19.57 15.57
C ALA A 215 12.84 19.57 14.03
N ALA A 216 11.78 20.17 13.50
CA ALA A 216 11.57 20.28 12.05
C ALA A 216 12.63 21.15 11.37
N GLU A 217 13.14 22.21 12.03
CA GLU A 217 14.25 23.03 11.53
C GLU A 217 15.57 22.26 11.46
N ALA A 218 15.86 21.45 12.46
CA ALA A 218 17.03 20.58 12.46
C ALA A 218 16.97 19.54 11.34
N LEU A 219 15.83 18.87 11.18
CA LEU A 219 15.60 17.86 10.13
C LEU A 219 15.68 18.43 8.72
N ALA A 220 15.29 19.69 8.52
CA ALA A 220 15.35 20.34 7.21
C ALA A 220 16.77 20.47 6.65
N LYS A 221 17.80 20.31 7.50
CA LYS A 221 19.23 20.33 7.13
C LYS A 221 19.79 18.92 6.88
N GLY A 222 18.98 17.88 7.11
CA GLY A 222 19.37 16.49 6.95
C GLY A 222 19.24 15.96 5.52
N ASP A 223 19.21 14.65 5.39
CA ASP A 223 19.00 13.94 4.12
C ASP A 223 17.55 14.09 3.58
N ALA A 224 17.30 13.50 2.42
CA ALA A 224 15.99 13.61 1.77
C ALA A 224 14.83 13.06 2.63
N ALA A 225 15.06 12.00 3.42
CA ALA A 225 14.04 11.43 4.29
C ALA A 225 13.75 12.37 5.47
N ALA A 226 14.79 12.93 6.09
CA ALA A 226 14.66 13.93 7.15
C ALA A 226 13.94 15.20 6.66
N GLN A 227 14.29 15.70 5.47
CA GLN A 227 13.62 16.85 4.85
C GLN A 227 12.15 16.59 4.57
N ALA A 228 11.79 15.38 4.09
CA ALA A 228 10.41 14.99 3.88
C ALA A 228 9.61 14.95 5.19
N ILE A 229 10.19 14.40 6.26
CA ILE A 229 9.55 14.42 7.59
C ILE A 229 9.44 15.86 8.11
N ALA A 230 10.43 16.72 7.92
CA ALA A 230 10.38 18.13 8.31
C ALA A 230 9.23 18.87 7.61
N ALA A 231 9.02 18.61 6.32
CA ALA A 231 7.89 19.17 5.56
C ALA A 231 6.55 18.76 6.16
N LEU A 232 6.35 17.47 6.42
CA LEU A 232 5.14 16.93 7.04
C LEU A 232 4.91 17.46 8.46
N MET A 233 5.98 17.68 9.23
CA MET A 233 5.87 18.27 10.57
C MET A 233 5.39 19.72 10.55
N ARG A 234 5.60 20.47 9.46
CA ARG A 234 5.19 21.87 9.29
C ARG A 234 3.77 22.02 8.75
N GLU A 235 3.20 20.95 8.20
CA GLU A 235 1.81 20.97 7.73
C GLU A 235 0.85 21.25 8.89
N LYS A 236 -0.21 22.00 8.60
CA LYS A 236 -1.30 22.20 9.57
C LYS A 236 -2.02 20.87 9.77
N PRO A 237 -2.45 20.55 11.00
CA PRO A 237 -3.34 19.42 11.23
C PRO A 237 -4.57 19.51 10.33
N GLU A 238 -5.03 18.36 9.84
CA GLU A 238 -6.36 18.28 9.21
C GLU A 238 -7.40 18.67 10.28
N THR A 239 -8.19 19.70 10.01
CA THR A 239 -9.30 20.14 10.86
C THR A 239 -10.54 19.32 10.56
#